data_ccda6ccef7702b76e571c629e138c294
#
_entry.id   ccda6ccef7702b76e571c629e138c294
#
_cell.length_a   1.000
_cell.length_b   1.000
_cell.length_c   1.000
_cell.angle_alpha   90.00
_cell.angle_beta   90.00
_cell.angle_gamma   90.00
#
_symmetry.space_group_name_H-M   'P 1'
#
loop_
_entity.id
_entity.type
_entity.pdbx_description
1 polymer ?
#
loop_
_entity_poly.entity_id
_entity_poly.type
_entity_poly.pdbx_seq_one_letter_code
_entity_poly.pdbx_strand_id
1 'polypeptide(L)' 'MILVIDVGNTNITFGVYESKKLVTTFRMTSRTMRTSDEYGTEILAMLQNNQIDRRKVGGAIIASVVPKVMHALILSLIHI' A
#
# COMPACT_ATOMS: atom_id res chain seq x y z
N MET A 1 7.83 -0.70 -11.27
CA MET A 1 6.42 -0.50 -10.92
C MET A 1 6.28 0.51 -9.80
N ILE A 2 5.18 1.23 -9.79
CA ILE A 2 4.86 2.23 -8.76
C ILE A 2 3.61 1.79 -8.02
N LEU A 3 3.66 1.86 -6.70
CA LEU A 3 2.52 1.62 -5.84
C LEU A 3 1.87 2.97 -5.51
N VAL A 4 0.62 3.13 -5.87
CA VAL A 4 -0.17 4.34 -5.56
C VAL A 4 -1.14 4.00 -4.45
N ILE A 5 -1.13 4.81 -3.38
CA ILE A 5 -1.90 4.56 -2.18
C ILE A 5 -2.84 5.73 -1.92
N ASP A 6 -4.13 5.44 -1.82
CA ASP A 6 -5.16 6.42 -1.48
C ASP A 6 -5.76 6.04 -0.13
N VAL A 7 -5.51 6.88 0.89
CA VAL A 7 -5.92 6.61 2.27
C VAL A 7 -7.23 7.35 2.53
N GLY A 8 -8.33 6.60 2.54
CA GLY A 8 -9.66 7.12 2.89
C GLY A 8 -10.05 6.81 4.33
N ASN A 9 -11.21 7.31 4.75
CA ASN A 9 -11.72 7.09 6.11
C ASN A 9 -12.14 5.65 6.37
N THR A 10 -12.60 4.93 5.35
CA THR A 10 -13.07 3.55 5.48
C THR A 10 -12.12 2.54 4.87
N ASN A 11 -11.46 2.90 3.79
CA ASN A 11 -10.58 1.99 3.06
C ASN A 11 -9.30 2.69 2.64
N ILE A 12 -8.23 1.90 2.58
CA ILE A 12 -6.99 2.27 1.92
C ILE A 12 -6.97 1.51 0.59
N THR A 13 -6.91 2.22 -0.51
CA THR A 13 -6.89 1.64 -1.85
C THR A 13 -5.48 1.69 -2.41
N PHE A 14 -5.03 0.57 -2.97
CA PHE A 14 -3.71 0.43 -3.55
C PHE A 14 -3.85 0.15 -5.05
N GLY A 15 -3.07 0.85 -5.86
CA GLY A 15 -2.95 0.56 -7.28
C GLY A 15 -1.50 0.30 -7.62
N VAL A 16 -1.24 -0.74 -8.38
CA VAL A 16 0.10 -1.04 -8.90
C VAL A 16 0.15 -0.66 -10.35
N TYR A 17 1.04 0.25 -10.71
CA TYR A 17 1.21 0.74 -12.07
C TYR A 17 2.56 0.33 -12.64
N GLU A 18 2.53 -0.11 -13.88
CA GLU A 18 3.72 -0.27 -14.70
C GLU A 18 3.65 0.72 -15.85
N SER A 19 4.54 1.72 -15.84
CA SER A 19 4.43 2.91 -16.68
C SER A 19 3.08 3.60 -16.43
N LYS A 20 2.24 3.76 -17.44
CA LYS A 20 0.92 4.37 -17.31
C LYS A 20 -0.21 3.34 -17.18
N LYS A 21 0.14 2.06 -17.12
CA LYS A 21 -0.84 0.98 -17.11
C LYS A 21 -1.08 0.48 -15.69
N LEU A 22 -2.36 0.45 -15.30
CA LEU A 22 -2.78 -0.16 -14.04
C LEU A 22 -2.69 -1.68 -14.17
N VAL A 23 -1.85 -2.30 -13.35
CA VAL A 23 -1.65 -3.75 -13.35
C VAL A 23 -2.69 -4.43 -12.46
N THR A 24 -2.88 -3.94 -11.24
CA THR A 24 -3.85 -4.49 -10.30
C THR A 24 -4.22 -3.47 -9.24
N THR A 25 -5.32 -3.72 -8.55
CA THR A 25 -5.74 -2.96 -7.37
C THR A 25 -6.08 -3.91 -6.24
N PHE A 26 -5.89 -3.42 -5.02
CA PHE A 26 -6.37 -4.09 -3.81
C PHE A 26 -6.63 -3.03 -2.74
N ARG A 27 -7.27 -3.45 -1.64
CA ARG A 27 -7.61 -2.51 -0.57
C ARG A 27 -7.61 -3.19 0.79
N MET A 28 -7.46 -2.36 1.80
CA MET A 28 -7.52 -2.74 3.21
C MET A 28 -8.48 -1.78 3.91
N THR A 29 -9.11 -2.24 4.99
CA THR A 29 -9.88 -1.33 5.81
C THR A 29 -8.96 -0.38 6.59
N SER A 30 -9.34 0.89 6.68
CA SER A 30 -8.65 1.90 7.50
C SER A 30 -9.26 2.05 8.89
N ARG A 31 -10.36 1.35 9.19
CA ARG A 31 -11.03 1.44 10.50
C ARG A 31 -10.24 0.78 11.62
N THR A 32 -9.45 -0.22 11.30
CA THR A 32 -8.65 -0.96 12.28
C THR A 32 -7.29 -0.32 12.39
N MET A 33 -6.88 0.02 13.60
CA MET A 33 -5.52 0.51 13.85
C MET A 33 -4.53 -0.65 13.65
N ARG A 34 -3.51 -0.40 12.84
CA ARG A 34 -2.46 -1.38 12.55
C ARG A 34 -1.10 -0.79 12.85
N THR A 35 -0.19 -1.65 13.27
CA THR A 35 1.22 -1.28 13.38
C THR A 35 1.87 -1.23 12.00
N SER A 36 3.07 -0.64 11.91
CA SER A 36 3.83 -0.65 10.67
C SER A 36 4.15 -2.07 10.20
N ASP A 37 4.42 -2.98 11.14
CA ASP A 37 4.68 -4.38 10.80
C ASP A 37 3.45 -5.07 10.22
N GLU A 38 2.28 -4.79 10.77
CA GLU A 38 1.02 -5.34 10.25
C GLU A 38 0.72 -4.82 8.85
N TYR A 39 0.90 -3.53 8.60
CA TYR A 39 0.76 -2.97 7.25
C TYR A 39 1.74 -3.60 6.28
N GLY A 40 2.99 -3.71 6.67
CA GLY A 40 4.03 -4.30 5.83
C GLY A 40 3.70 -5.74 5.44
N THR A 41 3.31 -6.55 6.42
CA THR A 41 2.93 -7.95 6.19
C THR A 41 1.75 -8.08 5.25
N GLU A 42 0.70 -7.28 5.46
CA GLU A 42 -0.49 -7.34 4.60
C GLU A 42 -0.22 -6.84 3.18
N ILE A 43 0.54 -5.75 3.04
CA ILE A 43 0.90 -5.24 1.71
C ILE A 43 1.72 -6.28 0.94
N LEU A 44 2.71 -6.89 1.58
CA LEU A 44 3.52 -7.93 0.95
C LEU A 44 2.68 -9.15 0.55
N ALA A 45 1.75 -9.57 1.41
CA ALA A 45 0.85 -10.68 1.12
C ALA A 45 -0.04 -10.36 -0.08
N MET A 46 -0.58 -9.14 -0.15
CA MET A 46 -1.44 -8.72 -1.26
C MET A 46 -0.66 -8.60 -2.57
N LEU A 47 0.56 -8.08 -2.54
CA LEU A 47 1.43 -8.07 -3.71
C LEU A 47 1.69 -9.49 -4.21
N GLN A 48 2.03 -10.39 -3.30
CA GLN A 48 2.28 -11.79 -3.63
C GLN A 48 1.04 -12.47 -4.20
N ASN A 49 -0.13 -12.24 -3.60
CA ASN A 49 -1.40 -12.81 -4.08
C ASN A 49 -1.76 -12.32 -5.49
N ASN A 50 -1.31 -11.12 -5.85
CA ASN A 50 -1.51 -10.55 -7.18
C ASN A 50 -0.32 -10.82 -8.11
N GLN A 51 0.60 -11.70 -7.72
CA GLN A 51 1.75 -12.11 -8.51
C GLN A 51 2.71 -10.94 -8.81
N ILE A 52 2.79 -9.98 -7.90
CA ILE A 52 3.72 -8.86 -8.00
C ILE A 52 4.95 -9.12 -7.16
N ASP A 53 6.12 -9.12 -7.78
CA ASP A 53 7.39 -9.20 -7.07
C ASP A 53 7.69 -7.84 -6.43
N ARG A 54 7.77 -7.80 -5.09
CA ARG A 54 8.04 -6.57 -4.36
C ARG A 54 9.30 -5.84 -4.80
N ARG A 55 10.29 -6.59 -5.31
CA ARG A 55 11.57 -6.02 -5.77
C ARG A 55 11.42 -5.19 -7.03
N LYS A 56 10.32 -5.37 -7.76
CA LYS A 56 10.00 -4.58 -8.95
C LYS A 56 9.25 -3.29 -8.61
N VAL A 57 8.80 -3.14 -7.38
CA VAL A 57 8.13 -1.91 -6.93
C VAL A 57 9.21 -0.93 -6.50
N GLY A 58 9.53 0.02 -7.36
CA GLY A 58 10.61 0.98 -7.16
C GLY A 58 10.23 2.23 -6.38
N GLY A 59 8.94 2.44 -6.11
CA GLY A 59 8.49 3.60 -5.37
C GLY A 59 7.02 3.52 -5.01
N ALA A 60 6.60 4.42 -4.13
CA ALA A 60 5.21 4.53 -3.70
C ALA A 60 4.81 6.01 -3.62
N ILE A 61 3.54 6.28 -3.98
CA ILE A 61 2.94 7.61 -3.89
C ILE A 61 1.71 7.49 -3.00
N ILE A 62 1.62 8.36 -2.00
CA ILE A 62 0.47 8.42 -1.11
C ILE A 62 -0.34 9.66 -1.48
N ALA A 63 -1.59 9.46 -1.92
CA ALA A 63 -2.38 10.52 -2.52
C ALA A 63 -3.29 11.25 -1.53
N SER A 64 -3.74 10.61 -0.45
CA SER A 64 -4.68 11.19 0.50
C SER A 64 -4.45 10.65 1.90
N VAL A 65 -4.93 11.35 2.94
CA VAL A 65 -4.38 11.18 4.27
C VAL A 65 -5.41 11.13 5.38
N VAL A 66 -5.37 10.04 6.16
CA VAL A 66 -5.83 10.00 7.54
C VAL A 66 -4.59 10.00 8.43
N PRO A 67 -4.30 11.04 9.23
CA PRO A 67 -3.00 11.17 9.90
C PRO A 67 -2.58 9.99 10.76
N LYS A 68 -3.51 9.36 11.47
CA LYS A 68 -3.22 8.21 12.33
C LYS A 68 -2.74 6.99 11.55
N VAL A 69 -3.25 6.80 10.34
CA VAL A 69 -2.86 5.71 9.46
C VAL A 69 -1.53 6.01 8.79
N MET A 70 -1.30 7.27 8.46
CA MET A 70 -0.18 7.73 7.67
C MET A 70 1.16 7.38 8.28
N HIS A 71 1.34 7.60 9.57
CA HIS A 71 2.61 7.35 10.25
C HIS A 71 3.01 5.87 10.18
N ALA A 72 2.11 4.96 10.56
CA ALA A 72 2.36 3.53 10.52
C ALA A 72 2.58 3.02 9.09
N LEU A 73 1.81 3.56 8.14
CA LEU A 73 1.90 3.19 6.73
C LEU A 73 3.25 3.61 6.13
N ILE A 74 3.70 4.82 6.41
CA ILE A 74 5.02 5.30 5.93
C ILE A 74 6.13 4.44 6.49
N LEU A 75 6.10 4.13 7.78
CA LEU A 75 7.10 3.26 8.40
C LEU A 75 7.11 1.87 7.76
N SER A 76 5.94 1.32 7.41
CA SER A 76 5.86 0.02 6.75
C SER A 76 6.55 0.04 5.38
N LEU A 77 6.36 1.12 4.62
CA LEU A 77 6.93 1.26 3.28
C LEU A 77 8.46 1.41 3.31
N ILE A 78 9.00 2.02 4.36
CA ILE A 78 10.45 2.16 4.52
C ILE A 78 11.10 0.79 4.75
N HIS A 79 10.41 -0.13 5.41
CA HIS A 79 10.96 -1.44 5.79
C HIS A 79 10.58 -2.59 4.85
N ILE A 80 9.84 -2.32 3.81
CA ILE A 80 9.50 -3.33 2.80
C ILE A 80 10.62 -3.56 1.77
#